data_97e729c53d3903527ee507d256448ec6
#
_entry.id   97e729c53d3903527ee507d256448ec6
#
_cell.length_a   1.000
_cell.length_b   1.000
_cell.length_c   1.000
_cell.angle_alpha   90.00
_cell.angle_beta   90.00
_cell.angle_gamma   90.00
#
_symmetry.space_group_name_H-M   'P 1'
#
loop_
_entity.id
_entity.type
_entity.pdbx_description
1 polymer ?
#
loop_
_entity_poly.entity_id
_entity_poly.type
_entity_poly.pdbx_seq_one_letter_code
_entity_poly.pdbx_strand_id
1 'polypeptide(L)'
;MDVTVEVAVTGAASLSGASSKSLTFTKADSQIADFNLSTLGAEGEATVKISARGGGFTAEETSVINVRDARPIVTDIKALTIKGGEEKKIKFAPFTLKRDETAVLQISSFPSIDYNGTLSYFVNYPYDCTEQLAAKGLALVSIRDMLSEEKKAECDAAIKETIAKLVSRQGSDGGFCYWPGGYTNDWFSTMAGEFLVRAKNVGFEVQKDMLDNWSKFQKRRAGVFSERTNVYLEDLEQAYRLYTLALNSQTESGAINRLKESQYTYPQAKWRLAAAYAIAGKKNIAKEIIAALPTA
;
A
#
# COMPACT_ATOMS: atom_id res chain seq x y z
N MET A 1 -40.01 -11.04 -29.76
CA MET A 1 -38.72 -11.05 -30.46
C MET A 1 -37.89 -12.17 -29.89
N ASP A 2 -37.35 -13.02 -30.76
CA ASP A 2 -36.48 -14.09 -30.33
C ASP A 2 -35.02 -13.60 -30.41
N VAL A 3 -34.24 -13.94 -29.39
CA VAL A 3 -32.80 -13.62 -29.29
C VAL A 3 -32.05 -14.94 -29.08
N THR A 4 -31.11 -15.24 -29.95
CA THR A 4 -30.23 -16.38 -29.81
C THR A 4 -28.93 -15.92 -29.14
N VAL A 5 -28.59 -16.55 -28.03
CA VAL A 5 -27.32 -16.31 -27.32
C VAL A 5 -26.42 -17.51 -27.54
N GLU A 6 -25.19 -17.26 -28.02
CA GLU A 6 -24.16 -18.29 -28.27
C GLU A 6 -22.95 -18.00 -27.43
N VAL A 7 -22.31 -19.06 -26.90
CA VAL A 7 -21.10 -18.97 -26.09
C VAL A 7 -20.02 -19.89 -26.64
N ALA A 8 -18.83 -19.36 -26.82
CA ALA A 8 -17.60 -20.09 -27.13
C ALA A 8 -16.58 -19.92 -26.02
N VAL A 9 -15.92 -21.01 -25.62
CA VAL A 9 -14.93 -21.03 -24.54
C VAL A 9 -13.65 -21.65 -25.06
N THR A 10 -12.51 -21.00 -24.78
CA THR A 10 -11.17 -21.51 -25.13
C THR A 10 -10.23 -21.36 -23.93
N GLY A 11 -9.09 -22.07 -23.93
CA GLY A 11 -8.09 -22.00 -22.87
C GLY A 11 -8.31 -23.03 -21.77
N ALA A 12 -8.20 -22.63 -20.49
CA ALA A 12 -8.18 -23.54 -19.34
C ALA A 12 -9.57 -24.07 -18.91
N ALA A 13 -10.64 -23.69 -19.61
CA ALA A 13 -12.00 -24.18 -19.37
C ALA A 13 -12.66 -24.60 -20.69
N SER A 14 -13.70 -25.40 -20.56
CA SER A 14 -14.58 -25.81 -21.66
C SER A 14 -16.05 -25.57 -21.31
N LEU A 15 -16.91 -25.44 -22.32
CA LEU A 15 -18.33 -25.34 -22.11
C LEU A 15 -18.90 -26.72 -21.78
N SER A 16 -19.74 -26.79 -20.75
CA SER A 16 -20.45 -28.00 -20.32
C SER A 16 -21.89 -27.89 -20.73
N GLY A 17 -22.32 -28.61 -21.80
CA GLY A 17 -23.67 -28.60 -22.31
C GLY A 17 -23.86 -27.78 -23.58
N ALA A 18 -25.04 -27.21 -23.77
CA ALA A 18 -25.39 -26.49 -25.00
C ALA A 18 -24.60 -25.17 -25.12
N SER A 19 -24.08 -24.89 -26.31
CA SER A 19 -23.39 -23.65 -26.64
C SER A 19 -24.32 -22.52 -27.07
N SER A 20 -25.60 -22.77 -27.19
CA SER A 20 -26.61 -21.80 -27.65
C SER A 20 -27.91 -21.93 -26.86
N LYS A 21 -28.55 -20.79 -26.59
CA LYS A 21 -29.91 -20.69 -26.00
C LYS A 21 -30.70 -19.64 -26.73
N SER A 22 -32.02 -19.92 -26.90
CA SER A 22 -32.97 -18.94 -27.41
C SER A 22 -33.83 -18.37 -26.29
N LEU A 23 -33.96 -17.06 -26.27
CA LEU A 23 -34.79 -16.29 -25.33
C LEU A 23 -35.86 -15.59 -26.11
N THR A 24 -37.14 -15.74 -25.69
CA THR A 24 -38.30 -15.09 -26.33
C THR A 24 -38.77 -13.91 -25.50
N PHE A 25 -38.77 -12.72 -26.09
CA PHE A 25 -39.25 -11.48 -25.48
C PHE A 25 -40.60 -11.10 -26.05
N THR A 26 -41.64 -11.08 -25.22
CA THR A 26 -42.99 -10.63 -25.56
C THR A 26 -43.22 -9.14 -25.28
N LYS A 27 -42.39 -8.55 -24.45
CA LYS A 27 -42.34 -7.14 -24.09
C LYS A 27 -40.87 -6.71 -23.84
N ALA A 28 -40.64 -5.44 -23.66
CA ALA A 28 -39.32 -4.94 -23.20
C ALA A 28 -39.05 -5.47 -21.79
N ASP A 29 -38.01 -6.30 -21.64
CA ASP A 29 -37.65 -6.97 -20.38
C ASP A 29 -36.17 -7.40 -20.39
N SER A 30 -35.67 -7.91 -19.25
CA SER A 30 -34.37 -8.54 -19.12
C SER A 30 -34.55 -10.03 -18.83
N GLN A 31 -33.74 -10.86 -19.49
CA GLN A 31 -33.69 -12.31 -19.25
C GLN A 31 -32.26 -12.76 -19.08
N ILE A 32 -32.02 -13.82 -18.30
CA ILE A 32 -30.72 -14.40 -18.04
C ILE A 32 -30.58 -15.70 -18.84
N ALA A 33 -29.43 -15.84 -19.51
CA ALA A 33 -29.02 -17.08 -20.15
C ALA A 33 -27.83 -17.66 -19.42
N ASP A 34 -28.00 -18.76 -18.69
CA ASP A 34 -26.94 -19.42 -17.93
C ASP A 34 -26.22 -20.46 -18.79
N PHE A 35 -24.90 -20.49 -18.73
CA PHE A 35 -24.04 -21.48 -19.35
C PHE A 35 -23.06 -22.05 -18.34
N ASN A 36 -22.92 -23.39 -18.33
CA ASN A 36 -22.03 -24.06 -17.40
C ASN A 36 -20.65 -24.23 -18.01
N LEU A 37 -19.64 -23.85 -17.26
CA LEU A 37 -18.22 -24.06 -17.61
C LEU A 37 -17.62 -25.14 -16.72
N SER A 38 -16.73 -25.93 -17.29
CA SER A 38 -15.91 -26.91 -16.57
C SER A 38 -14.44 -26.63 -16.79
N THR A 39 -13.65 -26.73 -15.73
CA THR A 39 -12.20 -26.60 -15.84
C THR A 39 -11.58 -27.85 -16.48
N LEU A 40 -10.51 -27.68 -17.23
CA LEU A 40 -9.78 -28.78 -17.87
C LEU A 40 -8.68 -29.40 -16.97
N GLY A 41 -8.66 -29.04 -15.69
CA GLY A 41 -7.72 -29.58 -14.70
C GLY A 41 -6.35 -28.90 -14.69
N ALA A 42 -6.10 -27.91 -15.55
CA ALA A 42 -4.94 -27.05 -15.54
C ALA A 42 -5.34 -25.63 -15.13
N GLU A 43 -4.43 -24.94 -14.45
CA GLU A 43 -4.56 -23.51 -14.19
C GLU A 43 -4.22 -22.72 -15.45
N GLY A 44 -4.79 -21.53 -15.57
CA GLY A 44 -4.56 -20.66 -16.70
C GLY A 44 -5.73 -19.73 -16.97
N GLU A 45 -5.76 -19.14 -18.16
CA GLU A 45 -6.82 -18.25 -18.59
C GLU A 45 -7.83 -19.01 -19.46
N ALA A 46 -9.12 -18.76 -19.23
CA ALA A 46 -10.20 -19.17 -20.11
C ALA A 46 -10.80 -17.92 -20.75
N THR A 47 -10.85 -17.88 -22.07
CA THR A 47 -11.50 -16.81 -22.82
C THR A 47 -12.93 -17.26 -23.17
N VAL A 48 -13.91 -16.46 -22.72
CA VAL A 48 -15.33 -16.68 -22.98
C VAL A 48 -15.83 -15.61 -23.96
N LYS A 49 -16.22 -16.02 -25.16
CA LYS A 49 -16.85 -15.15 -26.14
C LYS A 49 -18.34 -15.40 -26.16
N ILE A 50 -19.14 -14.35 -25.98
CA ILE A 50 -20.60 -14.38 -25.98
C ILE A 50 -21.08 -13.58 -27.18
N SER A 51 -22.01 -14.11 -27.95
CA SER A 51 -22.73 -13.37 -28.97
C SER A 51 -24.24 -13.49 -28.79
N ALA A 52 -24.95 -12.39 -28.97
CA ALA A 52 -26.42 -12.36 -28.93
C ALA A 52 -26.94 -11.77 -30.23
N ARG A 53 -27.91 -12.46 -30.86
CA ARG A 53 -28.50 -12.06 -32.15
C ARG A 53 -30.04 -12.11 -32.08
N GLY A 54 -30.68 -11.01 -32.46
CA GLY A 54 -32.14 -10.91 -32.51
C GLY A 54 -32.61 -9.59 -33.07
N GLY A 55 -33.76 -9.56 -33.71
CA GLY A 55 -34.35 -8.34 -34.26
C GLY A 55 -33.49 -7.58 -35.28
N GLY A 56 -32.56 -8.26 -35.96
CA GLY A 56 -31.61 -7.63 -36.90
C GLY A 56 -30.36 -7.03 -36.24
N PHE A 57 -30.21 -7.17 -34.94
CA PHE A 57 -29.04 -6.70 -34.16
C PHE A 57 -28.13 -7.85 -33.74
N THR A 58 -26.87 -7.56 -33.61
CA THR A 58 -25.87 -8.47 -33.03
C THR A 58 -25.04 -7.72 -32.00
N ALA A 59 -24.86 -8.32 -30.83
CA ALA A 59 -23.92 -7.85 -29.77
C ALA A 59 -22.93 -8.97 -29.47
N GLU A 60 -21.68 -8.61 -29.24
CA GLU A 60 -20.60 -9.53 -28.84
C GLU A 60 -19.85 -8.98 -27.65
N GLU A 61 -19.45 -9.89 -26.75
CA GLU A 61 -18.60 -9.57 -25.63
C GLU A 61 -17.56 -10.70 -25.44
N THR A 62 -16.37 -10.33 -25.01
CA THR A 62 -15.30 -11.29 -24.69
C THR A 62 -14.78 -11.01 -23.28
N SER A 63 -14.84 -12.02 -22.44
CA SER A 63 -14.34 -11.96 -21.06
C SER A 63 -13.24 -12.99 -20.84
N VAL A 64 -12.21 -12.61 -20.06
CA VAL A 64 -11.16 -13.52 -19.64
C VAL A 64 -11.37 -13.89 -18.18
N ILE A 65 -11.44 -15.19 -17.90
CA ILE A 65 -11.64 -15.75 -16.56
C ILE A 65 -10.39 -16.52 -16.16
N ASN A 66 -9.84 -16.20 -15.00
CA ASN A 66 -8.71 -16.95 -14.44
C ASN A 66 -9.20 -18.26 -13.81
N VAL A 67 -8.71 -19.38 -14.30
CA VAL A 67 -8.92 -20.72 -13.72
C VAL A 67 -7.79 -20.97 -12.72
N ARG A 68 -8.13 -21.09 -11.45
CA ARG A 68 -7.18 -21.25 -10.33
C ARG A 68 -7.57 -22.42 -9.47
N ASP A 69 -6.59 -22.96 -8.74
CA ASP A 69 -6.87 -23.88 -7.65
C ASP A 69 -7.65 -23.13 -6.54
N ALA A 70 -8.77 -23.68 -6.12
CA ALA A 70 -9.59 -23.13 -5.05
C ALA A 70 -9.02 -23.38 -3.65
N ARG A 71 -8.00 -24.23 -3.53
CA ARG A 71 -7.39 -24.57 -2.25
C ARG A 71 -6.50 -23.41 -1.77
N PRO A 72 -6.52 -23.09 -0.47
CA PRO A 72 -5.64 -22.07 0.08
C PRO A 72 -4.16 -22.49 -0.04
N ILE A 73 -3.28 -21.51 -0.22
CA ILE A 73 -1.84 -21.72 -0.10
C ILE A 73 -1.53 -22.06 1.36
N VAL A 74 -0.82 -23.18 1.58
CA VAL A 74 -0.35 -23.59 2.89
C VAL A 74 1.15 -23.32 2.98
N THR A 75 1.56 -22.60 4.01
CA THR A 75 2.97 -22.29 4.28
C THR A 75 3.37 -22.94 5.61
N ASP A 76 4.42 -23.75 5.61
CA ASP A 76 5.07 -24.25 6.82
C ASP A 76 6.37 -23.47 7.06
N ILE A 77 6.47 -22.82 8.21
CA ILE A 77 7.62 -21.99 8.57
C ILE A 77 8.36 -22.65 9.74
N LYS A 78 9.65 -22.97 9.54
CA LYS A 78 10.55 -23.43 10.59
C LYS A 78 11.62 -22.39 10.87
N ALA A 79 11.53 -21.74 12.01
CA ALA A 79 12.54 -20.78 12.47
C ALA A 79 13.45 -21.42 13.51
N LEU A 80 14.74 -21.18 13.41
CA LEU A 80 15.71 -21.61 14.42
C LEU A 80 16.85 -20.60 14.51
N THR A 81 17.44 -20.53 15.69
CA THR A 81 18.63 -19.71 15.93
C THR A 81 19.86 -20.60 15.95
N ILE A 82 20.92 -20.17 15.23
CA ILE A 82 22.22 -20.82 15.19
C ILE A 82 23.24 -19.84 15.78
N LYS A 83 24.01 -20.31 16.75
CA LYS A 83 25.11 -19.51 17.31
C LYS A 83 26.35 -19.59 16.42
N GLY A 84 27.25 -18.62 16.49
CA GLY A 84 28.50 -18.67 15.74
C GLY A 84 29.29 -19.94 16.06
N GLY A 85 29.73 -20.67 15.02
CA GLY A 85 30.42 -21.96 15.13
C GLY A 85 29.53 -23.19 15.37
N GLU A 86 28.22 -23.02 15.47
CA GLU A 86 27.25 -24.13 15.64
C GLU A 86 26.78 -24.65 14.27
N GLU A 87 26.64 -25.96 14.13
CA GLU A 87 25.97 -26.61 12.99
C GLU A 87 24.59 -27.13 13.41
N LYS A 88 23.58 -26.85 12.60
CA LYS A 88 22.22 -27.44 12.76
C LYS A 88 21.74 -28.09 11.48
N LYS A 89 21.24 -29.32 11.60
CA LYS A 89 20.57 -30.03 10.52
C LYS A 89 19.07 -29.79 10.60
N ILE A 90 18.49 -29.25 9.56
CA ILE A 90 17.06 -29.01 9.43
C ILE A 90 16.48 -30.13 8.57
N LYS A 91 15.45 -30.80 9.08
CA LYS A 91 14.63 -31.72 8.29
C LYS A 91 13.32 -31.02 7.96
N PHE A 92 12.97 -30.95 6.72
CA PHE A 92 11.62 -30.60 6.29
C PHE A 92 11.06 -31.73 5.43
N ALA A 93 9.76 -31.95 5.51
CA ALA A 93 9.05 -32.87 4.63
C ALA A 93 8.33 -32.05 3.57
N PRO A 94 8.40 -32.43 2.29
CA PRO A 94 7.59 -31.81 1.26
C PRO A 94 6.10 -32.02 1.59
N PHE A 95 5.25 -31.10 1.13
CA PHE A 95 3.81 -31.29 1.24
C PHE A 95 3.36 -32.52 0.45
N THR A 96 2.37 -33.23 0.94
CA THR A 96 1.90 -34.48 0.32
C THR A 96 1.18 -34.29 -1.02
N LEU A 97 0.81 -33.08 -1.35
CA LEU A 97 0.12 -32.74 -2.60
C LEU A 97 1.15 -32.18 -3.58
N LYS A 98 1.45 -32.95 -4.62
CA LYS A 98 2.39 -32.58 -5.68
C LYS A 98 1.83 -31.43 -6.54
N ARG A 99 2.09 -30.21 -6.18
CA ARG A 99 1.95 -29.01 -7.02
C ARG A 99 2.93 -27.96 -6.55
N ASP A 100 3.45 -27.20 -7.46
CA ASP A 100 4.28 -25.98 -7.37
C ASP A 100 4.79 -25.66 -5.95
N GLU A 101 5.50 -26.62 -5.34
CA GLU A 101 6.11 -26.44 -4.03
C GLU A 101 7.32 -25.53 -4.20
N THR A 102 7.36 -24.46 -3.45
CA THR A 102 8.54 -23.62 -3.32
C THR A 102 9.10 -23.73 -1.92
N ALA A 103 10.41 -23.88 -1.82
CA ALA A 103 11.10 -23.83 -0.54
C ALA A 103 12.08 -22.65 -0.55
N VAL A 104 11.97 -21.79 0.48
CA VAL A 104 12.87 -20.63 0.66
C VAL A 104 13.67 -20.84 1.94
N LEU A 105 14.99 -20.82 1.83
CA LEU A 105 15.88 -20.75 2.97
C LEU A 105 16.34 -19.31 3.16
N GLN A 106 15.97 -18.71 4.29
CA GLN A 106 16.40 -17.37 4.66
C GLN A 106 17.38 -17.45 5.84
N ILE A 107 18.55 -16.83 5.69
CA ILE A 107 19.56 -16.72 6.74
C ILE A 107 19.75 -15.23 7.03
N SER A 108 19.58 -14.85 8.30
CA SER A 108 19.69 -13.46 8.72
C SER A 108 20.30 -13.36 10.12
N SER A 109 21.03 -12.30 10.40
CA SER A 109 21.48 -11.96 11.74
C SER A 109 20.41 -11.25 12.59
N PHE A 110 19.26 -10.95 11.99
CA PHE A 110 18.08 -10.38 12.64
C PHE A 110 16.91 -11.34 12.51
N PRO A 111 15.82 -11.17 13.29
CA PRO A 111 14.58 -11.88 13.05
C PRO A 111 14.16 -11.78 11.59
N SER A 112 13.83 -12.90 10.99
CA SER A 112 13.46 -12.97 9.57
C SER A 112 12.18 -12.17 9.32
N ILE A 113 12.22 -11.24 8.37
CA ILE A 113 11.06 -10.49 7.88
C ILE A 113 10.84 -10.91 6.43
N ASP A 114 9.63 -11.34 6.10
CA ASP A 114 9.25 -11.66 4.72
C ASP A 114 9.01 -10.37 3.92
N TYR A 115 10.09 -9.80 3.40
CA TYR A 115 10.01 -8.60 2.54
C TYR A 115 9.28 -8.86 1.23
N ASN A 116 9.36 -10.07 0.67
CA ASN A 116 8.69 -10.40 -0.59
C ASN A 116 7.18 -10.53 -0.41
N GLY A 117 6.73 -11.21 0.65
CA GLY A 117 5.31 -11.26 1.00
C GLY A 117 4.76 -9.88 1.35
N THR A 118 5.54 -9.08 2.08
CA THR A 118 5.20 -7.68 2.41
C THR A 118 5.06 -6.83 1.14
N LEU A 119 5.99 -6.94 0.19
CA LEU A 119 5.90 -6.23 -1.09
C LEU A 119 4.62 -6.62 -1.84
N SER A 120 4.37 -7.92 -2.01
CA SER A 120 3.19 -8.41 -2.72
C SER A 120 1.88 -7.91 -2.08
N TYR A 121 1.81 -7.87 -0.74
CA TYR A 121 0.67 -7.33 -0.03
C TYR A 121 0.44 -5.85 -0.35
N PHE A 122 1.50 -5.02 -0.28
CA PHE A 122 1.36 -3.59 -0.53
C PHE A 122 1.09 -3.26 -1.99
N VAL A 123 1.72 -3.97 -2.93
CA VAL A 123 1.48 -3.74 -4.37
C VAL A 123 0.04 -4.06 -4.73
N ASN A 124 -0.50 -5.17 -4.24
CA ASN A 124 -1.84 -5.66 -4.57
C ASN A 124 -2.94 -5.12 -3.64
N TYR A 125 -2.63 -4.21 -2.71
CA TYR A 125 -3.62 -3.66 -1.79
C TYR A 125 -4.67 -2.84 -2.53
N PRO A 126 -5.97 -3.21 -2.45
CA PRO A 126 -6.99 -2.68 -3.36
C PRO A 126 -7.51 -1.29 -2.98
N TYR A 127 -7.25 -0.84 -1.76
CA TYR A 127 -7.76 0.43 -1.27
C TYR A 127 -6.69 1.52 -1.37
N ASP A 128 -7.10 2.73 -1.71
CA ASP A 128 -6.17 3.82 -2.02
C ASP A 128 -6.61 5.19 -1.49
N CYS A 129 -7.27 5.25 -0.32
CA CYS A 129 -7.42 6.54 0.35
C CYS A 129 -6.03 7.14 0.68
N THR A 130 -5.95 8.43 0.94
CA THR A 130 -4.65 9.11 1.16
C THR A 130 -3.84 8.50 2.31
N GLU A 131 -4.48 8.05 3.38
CA GLU A 131 -3.81 7.36 4.48
C GLU A 131 -3.15 6.06 3.99
N GLN A 132 -3.89 5.26 3.24
CA GLN A 132 -3.40 3.98 2.70
C GLN A 132 -2.31 4.17 1.66
N LEU A 133 -2.45 5.17 0.77
CA LEU A 133 -1.40 5.54 -0.18
C LEU A 133 -0.12 5.98 0.53
N ALA A 134 -0.22 6.83 1.55
CA ALA A 134 0.93 7.29 2.31
C ALA A 134 1.59 6.14 3.09
N ALA A 135 0.82 5.27 3.75
CA ALA A 135 1.32 4.11 4.47
C ALA A 135 2.00 3.10 3.53
N LYS A 136 1.35 2.78 2.39
CA LYS A 136 1.92 1.96 1.32
C LYS A 136 3.25 2.53 0.83
N GLY A 137 3.26 3.81 0.49
CA GLY A 137 4.45 4.48 -0.01
C GLY A 137 5.61 4.48 0.99
N LEU A 138 5.35 4.77 2.27
CA LEU A 138 6.34 4.72 3.34
C LEU A 138 6.91 3.31 3.53
N ALA A 139 6.07 2.27 3.51
CA ALA A 139 6.51 0.89 3.60
C ALA A 139 7.40 0.52 2.41
N LEU A 140 6.95 0.80 1.17
CA LEU A 140 7.69 0.48 -0.05
C LEU A 140 9.06 1.17 -0.10
N VAL A 141 9.14 2.46 0.20
CA VAL A 141 10.43 3.19 0.25
C VAL A 141 11.36 2.60 1.32
N SER A 142 10.81 2.10 2.43
CA SER A 142 11.61 1.55 3.52
C SER A 142 12.19 0.16 3.22
N ILE A 143 11.46 -0.68 2.49
CA ILE A 143 11.90 -2.07 2.17
C ILE A 143 12.68 -2.15 0.86
N ARG A 144 12.65 -1.14 0.01
CA ARG A 144 13.20 -1.13 -1.34
C ARG A 144 14.61 -1.69 -1.44
N ASP A 145 15.51 -1.19 -0.59
CA ASP A 145 16.93 -1.58 -0.63
C ASP A 145 17.20 -2.98 -0.09
N MET A 146 16.20 -3.63 0.49
CA MET A 146 16.27 -5.01 1.01
C MET A 146 15.76 -6.04 -0.01
N LEU A 147 15.21 -5.58 -1.14
CA LEU A 147 14.63 -6.42 -2.19
C LEU A 147 15.70 -6.86 -3.20
N SER A 148 15.45 -8.01 -3.88
CA SER A 148 16.24 -8.39 -5.06
C SER A 148 16.05 -7.38 -6.20
N GLU A 149 16.99 -7.32 -7.15
CA GLU A 149 16.92 -6.37 -8.28
C GLU A 149 15.63 -6.51 -9.10
N GLU A 150 15.17 -7.76 -9.29
CA GLU A 150 13.90 -8.03 -9.98
C GLU A 150 12.70 -7.40 -9.22
N LYS A 151 12.67 -7.57 -7.90
CA LYS A 151 11.60 -7.04 -7.05
C LYS A 151 11.68 -5.53 -6.84
N LYS A 152 12.87 -4.93 -6.93
CA LYS A 152 13.02 -3.47 -6.90
C LYS A 152 12.27 -2.79 -8.04
N ALA A 153 12.27 -3.36 -9.24
CA ALA A 153 11.55 -2.78 -10.38
C ALA A 153 10.03 -2.71 -10.12
N GLU A 154 9.45 -3.77 -9.55
CA GLU A 154 8.05 -3.82 -9.13
C GLU A 154 7.75 -2.78 -8.03
N CYS A 155 8.63 -2.71 -7.03
CA CYS A 155 8.54 -1.74 -5.94
C CYS A 155 8.62 -0.30 -6.46
N ASP A 156 9.55 0.01 -7.35
CA ASP A 156 9.74 1.33 -7.95
C ASP A 156 8.53 1.77 -8.77
N ALA A 157 7.91 0.84 -9.51
CA ALA A 157 6.67 1.12 -10.25
C ALA A 157 5.52 1.47 -9.27
N ALA A 158 5.36 0.72 -8.19
CA ALA A 158 4.34 0.97 -7.18
C ALA A 158 4.56 2.30 -6.42
N ILE A 159 5.82 2.69 -6.15
CA ILE A 159 6.16 4.00 -5.55
C ILE A 159 5.76 5.13 -6.49
N LYS A 160 6.12 5.03 -7.78
CA LYS A 160 5.76 6.05 -8.80
C LYS A 160 4.25 6.20 -8.95
N GLU A 161 3.52 5.09 -8.99
CA GLU A 161 2.06 5.09 -9.03
C GLU A 161 1.47 5.78 -7.81
N THR A 162 1.99 5.49 -6.61
CA THR A 162 1.54 6.10 -5.35
C THR A 162 1.77 7.62 -5.35
N ILE A 163 2.94 8.10 -5.84
CA ILE A 163 3.21 9.52 -5.99
C ILE A 163 2.19 10.16 -6.96
N ALA A 164 1.94 9.53 -8.12
CA ALA A 164 1.00 10.05 -9.12
C ALA A 164 -0.43 10.16 -8.57
N LYS A 165 -0.89 9.17 -7.81
CA LYS A 165 -2.22 9.20 -7.17
C LYS A 165 -2.36 10.34 -6.16
N LEU A 166 -1.29 10.67 -5.41
CA LEU A 166 -1.32 11.75 -4.43
C LEU A 166 -1.46 13.14 -5.08
N VAL A 167 -1.11 13.33 -6.34
CA VAL A 167 -1.30 14.61 -7.05
C VAL A 167 -2.75 15.07 -6.98
N SER A 168 -3.71 14.19 -7.25
CA SER A 168 -5.14 14.51 -7.22
C SER A 168 -5.72 14.70 -5.82
N ARG A 169 -4.93 14.41 -4.77
CA ARG A 169 -5.35 14.49 -3.37
C ARG A 169 -4.92 15.79 -2.69
N GLN A 170 -4.02 16.55 -3.32
CA GLN A 170 -3.58 17.82 -2.73
C GLN A 170 -4.65 18.89 -2.88
N GLY A 171 -5.07 19.46 -1.77
CA GLY A 171 -6.01 20.57 -1.73
C GLY A 171 -5.35 21.91 -2.14
N SER A 172 -6.16 22.91 -2.43
CA SER A 172 -5.71 24.25 -2.79
C SER A 172 -4.91 24.97 -1.70
N ASP A 173 -5.09 24.55 -0.44
CA ASP A 173 -4.35 25.03 0.72
C ASP A 173 -2.97 24.35 0.89
N GLY A 174 -2.67 23.33 0.08
CA GLY A 174 -1.43 22.56 0.08
C GLY A 174 -1.45 21.32 0.98
N GLY A 175 -2.47 21.10 1.79
CA GLY A 175 -2.66 19.86 2.54
C GLY A 175 -3.21 18.74 1.65
N PHE A 176 -3.33 17.53 2.21
CA PHE A 176 -3.89 16.39 1.50
C PHE A 176 -5.27 16.03 2.05
N CYS A 177 -6.20 15.76 1.12
CA CYS A 177 -7.55 15.32 1.39
C CYS A 177 -7.59 13.79 1.48
N TYR A 178 -8.54 13.23 2.22
CA TYR A 178 -8.76 11.78 2.29
C TYR A 178 -9.08 11.19 0.91
N TRP A 179 -9.97 11.88 0.16
CA TRP A 179 -10.32 11.60 -1.23
C TRP A 179 -10.20 12.88 -2.07
N PRO A 180 -10.07 12.77 -3.41
CA PRO A 180 -10.02 13.95 -4.29
C PRO A 180 -11.22 14.87 -4.08
N GLY A 181 -10.97 16.17 -3.96
CA GLY A 181 -12.02 17.18 -3.76
C GLY A 181 -12.62 17.25 -2.35
N GLY A 182 -12.11 16.45 -1.40
CA GLY A 182 -12.50 16.52 0.01
C GLY A 182 -11.82 17.66 0.77
N TYR A 183 -11.96 17.62 2.10
CA TYR A 183 -11.26 18.54 3.01
C TYR A 183 -9.87 17.99 3.35
N THR A 184 -8.91 18.90 3.52
CA THR A 184 -7.57 18.57 3.97
C THR A 184 -7.60 18.11 5.43
N ASN A 185 -6.74 17.14 5.75
CA ASN A 185 -6.57 16.60 7.08
C ASN A 185 -5.10 16.68 7.48
N ASP A 186 -4.85 17.11 8.70
CA ASP A 186 -3.48 17.36 9.19
C ASP A 186 -2.65 16.08 9.29
N TRP A 187 -3.24 14.99 9.80
CA TRP A 187 -2.55 13.70 9.95
C TRP A 187 -2.16 13.10 8.59
N PHE A 188 -3.13 12.99 7.67
CA PHE A 188 -2.86 12.43 6.34
C PHE A 188 -1.94 13.32 5.52
N SER A 189 -2.03 14.64 5.68
CA SER A 189 -1.11 15.58 5.06
C SER A 189 0.32 15.38 5.56
N THR A 190 0.50 15.07 6.83
CA THR A 190 1.83 14.82 7.41
C THR A 190 2.38 13.49 6.90
N MET A 191 1.58 12.41 6.88
CA MET A 191 2.00 11.09 6.36
C MET A 191 2.36 11.14 4.87
N ALA A 192 1.50 11.77 4.06
CA ALA A 192 1.74 11.91 2.62
C ALA A 192 3.01 12.71 2.36
N GLY A 193 3.23 13.80 3.11
CA GLY A 193 4.44 14.59 3.00
C GLY A 193 5.69 13.82 3.42
N GLU A 194 5.66 13.03 4.49
CA GLU A 194 6.80 12.17 4.85
C GLU A 194 7.14 11.21 3.72
N PHE A 195 6.15 10.53 3.16
CA PHE A 195 6.37 9.63 2.04
C PHE A 195 7.02 10.35 0.86
N LEU A 196 6.47 11.50 0.42
CA LEU A 196 6.99 12.26 -0.71
C LEU A 196 8.41 12.74 -0.48
N VAL A 197 8.74 13.21 0.73
CA VAL A 197 10.10 13.63 1.10
C VAL A 197 11.06 12.44 1.07
N ARG A 198 10.68 11.29 1.64
CA ARG A 198 11.50 10.08 1.62
C ARG A 198 11.70 9.54 0.21
N ALA A 199 10.64 9.49 -0.60
CA ALA A 199 10.73 9.08 -2.00
C ALA A 199 11.70 9.97 -2.78
N LYS A 200 11.60 11.30 -2.64
CA LYS A 200 12.54 12.25 -3.24
C LYS A 200 13.98 11.99 -2.78
N ASN A 201 14.20 11.74 -1.52
CA ASN A 201 15.54 11.55 -0.95
C ASN A 201 16.24 10.26 -1.46
N VAL A 202 15.46 9.25 -1.87
CA VAL A 202 15.99 8.02 -2.51
C VAL A 202 15.94 8.08 -4.04
N GLY A 203 15.67 9.25 -4.63
CA GLY A 203 15.84 9.52 -6.06
C GLY A 203 14.57 9.45 -6.92
N PHE A 204 13.39 9.33 -6.32
CA PHE A 204 12.14 9.42 -7.10
C PHE A 204 11.82 10.88 -7.44
N GLU A 205 11.25 11.06 -8.63
CA GLU A 205 10.75 12.35 -9.06
C GLU A 205 9.48 12.71 -8.31
N VAL A 206 9.52 13.81 -7.56
CA VAL A 206 8.36 14.41 -6.88
C VAL A 206 8.24 15.85 -7.34
N GLN A 207 7.06 16.26 -7.80
CA GLN A 207 6.82 17.60 -8.28
C GLN A 207 7.20 18.63 -7.20
N LYS A 208 8.05 19.60 -7.59
CA LYS A 208 8.53 20.62 -6.67
C LYS A 208 7.39 21.41 -6.03
N ASP A 209 6.41 21.82 -6.83
CA ASP A 209 5.28 22.61 -6.37
C ASP A 209 4.42 21.86 -5.35
N MET A 210 4.29 20.54 -5.49
CA MET A 210 3.59 19.69 -4.54
C MET A 210 4.25 19.75 -3.15
N LEU A 211 5.56 19.59 -3.07
CA LEU A 211 6.29 19.68 -1.81
C LEU A 211 6.36 21.09 -1.26
N ASP A 212 6.48 22.11 -2.12
CA ASP A 212 6.49 23.51 -1.68
C ASP A 212 5.14 23.91 -1.07
N ASN A 213 4.03 23.53 -1.71
CA ASN A 213 2.69 23.80 -1.20
C ASN A 213 2.40 23.04 0.09
N TRP A 214 2.79 21.76 0.16
CA TRP A 214 2.71 20.98 1.39
C TRP A 214 3.53 21.62 2.51
N SER A 215 4.76 22.06 2.25
CA SER A 215 5.60 22.71 3.26
C SER A 215 4.97 23.99 3.78
N LYS A 216 4.39 24.82 2.92
CA LYS A 216 3.65 26.03 3.31
C LYS A 216 2.46 25.69 4.19
N PHE A 217 1.68 24.66 3.84
CA PHE A 217 0.57 24.17 4.65
C PHE A 217 1.05 23.76 6.03
N GLN A 218 2.07 22.91 6.13
CA GLN A 218 2.59 22.41 7.40
C GLN A 218 3.17 23.53 8.28
N LYS A 219 3.85 24.51 7.69
CA LYS A 219 4.36 25.69 8.44
C LYS A 219 3.25 26.54 9.05
N ARG A 220 2.17 26.77 8.28
CA ARG A 220 1.00 27.50 8.80
C ARG A 220 0.38 26.73 9.97
N ARG A 221 0.19 25.41 9.82
CA ARG A 221 -0.36 24.56 10.89
C ARG A 221 0.56 24.50 12.11
N ALA A 222 1.87 24.42 11.93
CA ALA A 222 2.85 24.46 13.03
C ALA A 222 2.81 25.80 13.80
N GLY A 223 2.56 26.90 13.08
CA GLY A 223 2.49 28.24 13.66
C GLY A 223 1.27 28.49 14.55
N VAL A 224 0.11 27.91 14.18
CA VAL A 224 -1.16 28.11 14.92
C VAL A 224 -1.40 27.06 16.01
N PHE A 225 -0.49 26.09 16.17
CA PHE A 225 -0.58 25.12 17.25
C PHE A 225 -0.54 25.81 18.62
N SER A 226 -1.53 25.56 19.42
CA SER A 226 -1.61 26.00 20.82
C SER A 226 -1.74 24.80 21.74
N GLU A 227 -1.03 24.83 22.84
CA GLU A 227 -1.12 23.80 23.88
C GLU A 227 -2.53 23.74 24.46
N ARG A 228 -3.10 22.55 24.47
CA ARG A 228 -4.39 22.26 25.11
C ARG A 228 -4.19 21.13 26.11
N THR A 229 -4.86 21.24 27.25
CA THR A 229 -4.87 20.18 28.25
C THR A 229 -5.68 18.99 27.76
N ASN A 230 -5.11 17.77 27.84
CA ASN A 230 -5.77 16.49 27.55
C ASN A 230 -6.03 16.11 26.08
N VAL A 231 -5.27 16.59 25.11
CA VAL A 231 -5.47 16.18 23.71
C VAL A 231 -4.25 15.41 23.20
N TYR A 232 -4.20 14.11 23.52
CA TYR A 232 -3.10 13.19 23.16
C TYR A 232 -2.69 13.24 21.68
N LEU A 233 -3.66 13.38 20.78
CA LEU A 233 -3.39 13.36 19.35
C LEU A 233 -2.80 14.66 18.81
N GLU A 234 -3.07 15.80 19.44
CA GLU A 234 -2.65 17.10 18.93
C GLU A 234 -1.14 17.35 19.10
N ASP A 235 -0.55 16.95 20.21
CA ASP A 235 0.91 17.07 20.41
C ASP A 235 1.69 16.05 19.57
N LEU A 236 1.17 14.83 19.40
CA LEU A 236 1.74 13.82 18.53
C LEU A 236 1.69 14.27 17.06
N GLU A 237 0.58 14.84 16.62
CA GLU A 237 0.43 15.40 15.28
C GLU A 237 1.37 16.58 15.06
N GLN A 238 1.50 17.47 16.02
CA GLN A 238 2.43 18.59 15.96
C GLN A 238 3.89 18.11 15.91
N ALA A 239 4.26 17.15 16.77
CA ALA A 239 5.60 16.57 16.76
C ALA A 239 5.92 15.88 15.41
N TYR A 240 4.94 15.19 14.85
CA TYR A 240 5.08 14.53 13.55
C TYR A 240 5.24 15.54 12.42
N ARG A 241 4.45 16.60 12.41
CA ARG A 241 4.57 17.73 11.49
C ARG A 241 5.96 18.36 11.52
N LEU A 242 6.46 18.64 12.71
CA LEU A 242 7.78 19.25 12.90
C LEU A 242 8.92 18.33 12.47
N TYR A 243 8.78 17.03 12.71
CA TYR A 243 9.71 16.02 12.25
C TYR A 243 9.76 15.96 10.71
N THR A 244 8.61 15.92 10.05
CA THR A 244 8.55 15.84 8.57
C THR A 244 9.02 17.12 7.90
N LEU A 245 8.76 18.29 8.50
CA LEU A 245 9.36 19.56 8.06
C LEU A 245 10.88 19.54 8.18
N ALA A 246 11.41 19.02 9.28
CA ALA A 246 12.85 18.87 9.44
C ALA A 246 13.45 17.91 8.39
N LEU A 247 12.80 16.77 8.09
CA LEU A 247 13.18 15.86 7.01
C LEU A 247 13.28 16.55 5.64
N ASN A 248 12.42 17.51 5.37
CA ASN A 248 12.43 18.32 4.14
C ASN A 248 13.34 19.54 4.25
N SER A 249 14.25 19.59 5.21
CA SER A 249 15.15 20.75 5.46
C SER A 249 14.40 22.08 5.69
N GLN A 250 13.18 22.02 6.19
CA GLN A 250 12.29 23.16 6.44
C GLN A 250 11.99 23.31 7.95
N THR A 251 13.03 23.22 8.77
CA THR A 251 12.91 23.23 10.24
C THR A 251 12.25 24.51 10.76
N GLU A 252 11.18 24.36 11.54
CA GLU A 252 10.48 25.45 12.24
C GLU A 252 10.94 25.54 13.69
N SER A 253 12.10 26.16 13.90
CA SER A 253 12.78 26.22 15.21
C SER A 253 11.92 26.79 16.34
N GLY A 254 11.12 27.81 16.05
CA GLY A 254 10.19 28.39 17.05
C GLY A 254 9.11 27.41 17.49
N ALA A 255 8.51 26.68 16.55
CA ALA A 255 7.46 25.70 16.83
C ALA A 255 8.03 24.46 17.56
N ILE A 256 9.24 23.99 17.18
CA ILE A 256 9.94 22.90 17.88
C ILE A 256 10.20 23.28 19.35
N ASN A 257 10.70 24.48 19.60
CA ASN A 257 10.98 24.93 20.96
C ASN A 257 9.69 25.07 21.79
N ARG A 258 8.63 25.65 21.22
CA ARG A 258 7.32 25.74 21.91
C ARG A 258 6.81 24.37 22.33
N LEU A 259 6.88 23.36 21.43
CA LEU A 259 6.46 22.02 21.77
C LEU A 259 7.34 21.36 22.85
N LYS A 260 8.67 21.64 22.84
CA LYS A 260 9.58 21.14 23.88
C LYS A 260 9.25 21.70 25.26
N GLU A 261 8.83 22.95 25.33
CA GLU A 261 8.51 23.66 26.58
C GLU A 261 7.10 23.30 27.10
N SER A 262 6.28 22.63 26.29
CA SER A 262 4.95 22.17 26.69
C SER A 262 5.03 21.14 27.83
N GLN A 263 4.23 21.35 28.87
CA GLN A 263 4.20 20.46 30.04
C GLN A 263 3.43 19.16 29.79
N TYR A 264 2.58 19.14 28.80
CA TYR A 264 1.62 18.04 28.54
C TYR A 264 2.02 17.13 27.36
N THR A 265 3.28 17.22 26.91
CA THR A 265 3.74 16.42 25.78
C THR A 265 3.91 14.95 26.14
N TYR A 266 3.20 14.07 25.45
CA TYR A 266 3.24 12.61 25.64
C TYR A 266 4.58 11.99 25.17
N PRO A 267 5.01 10.83 25.70
CA PRO A 267 6.26 10.19 25.34
C PRO A 267 6.41 9.96 23.83
N GLN A 268 5.36 9.55 23.13
CA GLN A 268 5.38 9.30 21.69
C GLN A 268 5.67 10.58 20.88
N ALA A 269 5.12 11.71 21.30
CA ALA A 269 5.41 13.00 20.70
C ALA A 269 6.83 13.43 21.00
N LYS A 270 7.35 13.19 22.22
CA LYS A 270 8.73 13.48 22.59
C LYS A 270 9.76 12.70 21.77
N TRP A 271 9.50 11.43 21.44
CA TRP A 271 10.35 10.66 20.54
C TRP A 271 10.47 11.30 19.15
N ARG A 272 9.35 11.71 18.56
CA ARG A 272 9.34 12.41 17.26
C ARG A 272 9.98 13.79 17.34
N LEU A 273 9.76 14.51 18.43
CA LEU A 273 10.39 15.80 18.69
C LEU A 273 11.92 15.67 18.80
N ALA A 274 12.43 14.66 19.51
CA ALA A 274 13.84 14.36 19.58
C ALA A 274 14.44 14.07 18.19
N ALA A 275 13.71 13.31 17.35
CA ALA A 275 14.13 13.07 15.97
C ALA A 275 14.19 14.38 15.16
N ALA A 276 13.21 15.27 15.31
CA ALA A 276 13.21 16.58 14.65
C ALA A 276 14.44 17.43 15.05
N TYR A 277 14.79 17.46 16.35
CA TYR A 277 16.00 18.14 16.82
C TYR A 277 17.29 17.49 16.27
N ALA A 278 17.36 16.17 16.22
CA ALA A 278 18.51 15.45 15.68
C ALA A 278 18.76 15.79 14.21
N ILE A 279 17.69 15.80 13.41
CA ILE A 279 17.73 16.16 11.98
C ILE A 279 18.13 17.64 11.81
N ALA A 280 17.64 18.53 12.67
CA ALA A 280 18.02 19.95 12.70
C ALA A 280 19.45 20.20 13.19
N GLY A 281 20.27 19.15 13.42
CA GLY A 281 21.64 19.24 13.87
C GLY A 281 21.82 19.47 15.38
N LYS A 282 20.74 19.57 16.14
CA LYS A 282 20.76 19.83 17.61
C LYS A 282 20.76 18.53 18.40
N LYS A 283 21.78 17.69 18.17
CA LYS A 283 21.89 16.33 18.72
C LYS A 283 21.92 16.29 20.25
N ASN A 284 22.49 17.31 20.93
CA ASN A 284 22.53 17.34 22.39
C ASN A 284 21.13 17.47 22.99
N ILE A 285 20.28 18.34 22.43
CA ILE A 285 18.89 18.49 22.87
C ILE A 285 18.10 17.20 22.62
N ALA A 286 18.31 16.56 21.47
CA ALA A 286 17.68 15.27 21.18
C ALA A 286 18.06 14.20 22.23
N LYS A 287 19.32 14.11 22.61
CA LYS A 287 19.80 13.18 23.65
C LYS A 287 19.18 13.47 25.02
N GLU A 288 19.08 14.74 25.41
CA GLU A 288 18.43 15.14 26.66
C GLU A 288 16.96 14.69 26.71
N ILE A 289 16.23 14.90 25.61
CA ILE A 289 14.82 14.47 25.52
C ILE A 289 14.72 12.95 25.64
N ILE A 290 15.54 12.21 24.92
CA ILE A 290 15.51 10.74 24.91
C ILE A 290 15.89 10.15 26.27
N ALA A 291 16.89 10.73 26.94
CA ALA A 291 17.34 10.25 28.24
C ALA A 291 16.25 10.31 29.34
N ALA A 292 15.26 11.16 29.15
CA ALA A 292 14.14 11.31 30.07
C ALA A 292 12.94 10.40 29.70
N LEU A 293 13.04 9.57 28.65
CA LEU A 293 11.94 8.74 28.15
C LEU A 293 12.12 7.27 28.55
N PRO A 294 11.02 6.54 28.81
CA PRO A 294 11.08 5.10 29.01
C PRO A 294 11.50 4.40 27.73
N THR A 295 12.34 3.37 27.83
CA THR A 295 12.87 2.59 26.70
C THR A 295 12.13 1.28 26.44
N ALA A 296 11.16 0.91 27.26
CA ALA A 296 10.26 -0.23 27.11
C ALA A 296 9.00 -0.02 27.93
#